data_4bfb54db20d5372d6acd26c432351e69
#
_entry.id   4bfb54db20d5372d6acd26c432351e69
#
_cell.length_a   1.000
_cell.length_b   1.000
_cell.length_c   1.000
_cell.angle_alpha   90.00
_cell.angle_beta   90.00
_cell.angle_gamma   90.00
#
_symmetry.space_group_name_H-M   'P 1'
#
loop_
_entity.id
_entity.type
_entity.pdbx_description
1 polymer ?
#
loop_
_entity_poly.entity_id
_entity_poly.type
_entity_poly.pdbx_seq_one_letter_code
_entity_poly.pdbx_strand_id
1 'polypeptide(L)'
;MSTNPRPTKQQRRDAARQARIDAEQAQAAAAQRRKRLRMVLAILGAAAVVVVIAIVVSSSGGGSAKNRPAAAQKSNGPIPGQKESAAMLDGIPQSGIYLGKPTAPVRLVEFADLQCPFCREYSLQALPQLVQDYVRNGKVRMEFRNLSFIGNDSVTAGRAASAAGQQNRLWNFIDVFYYNQGEENSGYVTQDFLNTIYKGAGVDATKATAFAQTPAAFKPLEQANTLADQHGVNSTPTILVGKRGGSLTKVNAAPTDVNAYKSAIDGVLGQA
;
A
#
# COMPACT_ATOMS: atom_id res chain seq x y z
N MET A 1 -23.06 47.18 -39.46
CA MET A 1 -22.52 47.64 -38.15
C MET A 1 -23.26 46.88 -37.05
N SER A 2 -22.63 45.89 -36.43
CA SER A 2 -23.24 45.09 -35.35
C SER A 2 -22.91 45.78 -34.02
N THR A 3 -23.89 46.38 -33.38
CA THR A 3 -23.74 47.01 -32.06
C THR A 3 -23.87 45.94 -30.99
N ASN A 4 -22.74 45.57 -30.41
CA ASN A 4 -22.71 44.63 -29.26
C ASN A 4 -23.34 45.30 -28.02
N PRO A 5 -24.43 44.77 -27.43
CA PRO A 5 -25.11 45.42 -26.31
C PRO A 5 -24.21 45.48 -25.07
N ARG A 6 -24.21 46.66 -24.39
CA ARG A 6 -23.43 46.86 -23.16
C ARG A 6 -23.89 45.87 -22.08
N PRO A 7 -22.99 45.19 -21.38
CA PRO A 7 -23.34 44.19 -20.35
C PRO A 7 -24.12 44.84 -19.20
N THR A 8 -25.14 44.14 -18.72
CA THR A 8 -25.99 44.56 -17.59
C THR A 8 -25.21 44.67 -16.29
N LYS A 9 -25.74 45.40 -15.30
CA LYS A 9 -25.12 45.55 -13.97
C LYS A 9 -24.91 44.18 -13.29
N GLN A 10 -25.81 43.24 -13.52
CA GLN A 10 -25.73 41.88 -12.99
C GLN A 10 -24.61 41.06 -13.68
N GLN A 11 -24.53 41.11 -15.00
CA GLN A 11 -23.45 40.45 -15.76
C GLN A 11 -22.05 40.94 -15.36
N ARG A 12 -21.91 42.24 -15.06
CA ARG A 12 -20.63 42.80 -14.57
C ARG A 12 -20.27 42.29 -13.16
N ARG A 13 -21.27 42.09 -12.26
CA ARG A 13 -21.07 41.56 -10.94
C ARG A 13 -20.67 40.06 -10.98
N ASP A 14 -21.34 39.29 -11.84
CA ASP A 14 -21.05 37.88 -12.02
C ASP A 14 -19.67 37.66 -12.65
N ALA A 15 -19.30 38.46 -13.64
CA ALA A 15 -17.95 38.43 -14.22
C ALA A 15 -16.86 38.81 -13.20
N ALA A 16 -17.11 39.82 -12.35
CA ALA A 16 -16.18 40.23 -11.31
C ALA A 16 -16.02 39.14 -10.21
N ARG A 17 -17.12 38.44 -9.88
CA ARG A 17 -17.10 37.32 -8.96
C ARG A 17 -16.31 36.15 -9.53
N GLN A 18 -16.55 35.82 -10.80
CA GLN A 18 -15.84 34.74 -11.49
C GLN A 18 -14.34 35.02 -11.58
N ALA A 19 -13.96 36.25 -11.96
CA ALA A 19 -12.57 36.67 -12.01
C ALA A 19 -11.83 36.57 -10.66
N ARG A 20 -12.52 36.80 -9.54
CA ARG A 20 -11.95 36.60 -8.20
C ARG A 20 -11.72 35.13 -7.92
N ILE A 21 -12.69 34.24 -8.21
CA ILE A 21 -12.57 32.80 -8.02
C ILE A 21 -11.41 32.26 -8.87
N ASP A 22 -11.31 32.67 -10.12
CA ASP A 22 -10.24 32.24 -11.02
C ASP A 22 -8.85 32.70 -10.53
N ALA A 23 -8.77 33.95 -10.00
CA ALA A 23 -7.53 34.45 -9.40
C ALA A 23 -7.11 33.70 -8.13
N GLU A 24 -8.07 33.39 -7.26
CA GLU A 24 -7.80 32.57 -6.06
C GLU A 24 -7.34 31.16 -6.42
N GLN A 25 -7.97 30.52 -7.40
CA GLN A 25 -7.56 29.20 -7.90
C GLN A 25 -6.16 29.24 -8.53
N ALA A 26 -5.86 30.27 -9.32
CA ALA A 26 -4.53 30.45 -9.91
C ALA A 26 -3.45 30.67 -8.85
N GLN A 27 -3.74 31.43 -7.80
CA GLN A 27 -2.82 31.64 -6.66
C GLN A 27 -2.60 30.35 -5.88
N ALA A 28 -3.66 29.56 -5.60
CA ALA A 28 -3.56 28.27 -4.93
C ALA A 28 -2.72 27.28 -5.75
N ALA A 29 -2.93 27.21 -7.07
CA ALA A 29 -2.14 26.37 -7.97
C ALA A 29 -0.67 26.80 -8.03
N ALA A 30 -0.39 28.10 -8.05
CA ALA A 30 0.98 28.63 -8.03
C ALA A 30 1.68 28.32 -6.68
N ALA A 31 0.97 28.42 -5.57
CA ALA A 31 1.50 28.06 -4.25
C ALA A 31 1.83 26.57 -4.14
N GLN A 32 0.98 25.71 -4.70
CA GLN A 32 1.26 24.26 -4.76
C GLN A 32 2.48 23.95 -5.64
N ARG A 33 2.60 24.59 -6.81
CA ARG A 33 3.79 24.44 -7.67
C ARG A 33 5.08 24.87 -6.96
N ARG A 34 5.05 26.00 -6.24
CA ARG A 34 6.21 26.47 -5.44
C ARG A 34 6.56 25.51 -4.31
N LYS A 35 5.57 24.92 -3.62
CA LYS A 35 5.81 23.90 -2.59
C LYS A 35 6.45 22.64 -3.19
N ARG A 36 5.93 22.15 -4.33
CA ARG A 36 6.52 20.99 -5.04
C ARG A 36 7.94 21.28 -5.50
N LEU A 37 8.19 22.46 -6.09
CA LEU A 37 9.54 22.83 -6.52
C LEU A 37 10.54 22.92 -5.34
N ARG A 38 10.12 23.50 -4.21
CA ARG A 38 10.95 23.54 -2.99
C ARG A 38 11.24 22.14 -2.44
N MET A 39 10.26 21.24 -2.48
CA MET A 39 10.42 19.85 -2.06
C MET A 39 11.42 19.11 -2.98
N VAL A 40 11.29 19.27 -4.29
CA VAL A 40 12.22 18.69 -5.27
C VAL A 40 13.64 19.24 -5.09
N LEU A 41 13.78 20.55 -4.88
CA LEU A 41 15.11 21.17 -4.62
C LEU A 41 15.71 20.71 -3.29
N ALA A 42 14.89 20.48 -2.25
CA ALA A 42 15.35 19.94 -0.98
C ALA A 42 15.83 18.48 -1.13
N ILE A 43 15.11 17.67 -1.92
CA ILE A 43 15.51 16.28 -2.22
C ILE A 43 16.81 16.26 -3.03
N LEU A 44 16.93 17.10 -4.05
CA LEU A 44 18.16 17.21 -4.84
C LEU A 44 19.34 17.73 -4.00
N GLY A 45 19.12 18.67 -3.08
CA GLY A 45 20.13 19.14 -2.14
C GLY A 45 20.59 18.05 -1.17
N ALA A 46 19.67 17.25 -0.65
CA ALA A 46 19.99 16.11 0.21
C ALA A 46 20.77 15.03 -0.56
N ALA A 47 20.40 14.75 -1.82
CA ALA A 47 21.12 13.82 -2.68
C ALA A 47 22.57 14.29 -2.96
N ALA A 48 22.77 15.59 -3.20
CA ALA A 48 24.11 16.16 -3.40
C ALA A 48 25.00 16.01 -2.15
N VAL A 49 24.44 16.21 -0.96
CA VAL A 49 25.17 15.99 0.31
C VAL A 49 25.56 14.53 0.51
N VAL A 50 24.67 13.60 0.17
CA VAL A 50 24.94 12.15 0.24
C VAL A 50 26.07 11.76 -0.73
N VAL A 51 26.07 12.32 -1.95
CA VAL A 51 27.13 12.06 -2.95
C VAL A 51 28.48 12.59 -2.46
N VAL A 52 28.53 13.77 -1.83
CA VAL A 52 29.78 14.33 -1.28
C VAL A 52 30.28 13.47 -0.11
N ILE A 53 29.41 13.00 0.77
CA ILE A 53 29.80 12.09 1.86
C ILE A 53 30.30 10.75 1.30
N ALA A 54 29.66 10.21 0.25
CA ALA A 54 30.10 8.97 -0.40
C ALA A 54 31.48 9.10 -1.04
N ILE A 55 31.84 10.25 -1.62
CA ILE A 55 33.17 10.51 -2.20
C ILE A 55 34.24 10.58 -1.13
N VAL A 56 33.93 11.16 0.03
CA VAL A 56 34.93 11.29 1.14
C VAL A 56 35.14 9.94 1.83
N VAL A 57 34.13 9.07 1.92
CA VAL A 57 34.26 7.71 2.51
C VAL A 57 34.90 6.72 1.54
N SER A 58 34.81 6.93 0.22
CA SER A 58 35.40 6.03 -0.80
C SER A 58 36.91 6.15 -0.94
N SER A 59 37.60 7.11 -0.27
CA SER A 59 39.03 7.25 -0.32
C SER A 59 39.77 6.45 0.76
N SER A 60 39.09 5.69 1.61
CA SER A 60 39.71 4.80 2.59
C SER A 60 39.12 3.41 2.55
N GLY A 61 39.66 2.55 1.68
CA GLY A 61 39.68 1.08 1.83
C GLY A 61 38.43 0.30 1.40
N GLY A 62 38.51 -0.29 0.23
CA GLY A 62 38.13 -1.67 -0.10
C GLY A 62 36.75 -2.20 0.17
N GLY A 63 35.97 -2.47 -0.90
CA GLY A 63 34.89 -3.41 -0.90
C GLY A 63 33.52 -2.85 -1.32
N SER A 64 33.30 -2.71 -2.63
CA SER A 64 31.95 -2.40 -3.18
C SER A 64 31.00 -3.57 -2.95
N ALA A 65 30.24 -3.53 -1.88
CA ALA A 65 29.00 -4.29 -1.79
C ALA A 65 27.91 -3.52 -2.57
N LYS A 66 27.69 -3.91 -3.82
CA LYS A 66 26.53 -3.46 -4.61
C LYS A 66 25.26 -3.87 -3.84
N ASN A 67 24.45 -2.92 -3.42
CA ASN A 67 23.10 -3.15 -2.87
C ASN A 67 22.23 -3.83 -3.94
N ARG A 68 22.28 -5.16 -3.97
CA ARG A 68 21.41 -6.01 -4.78
C ARG A 68 20.20 -6.34 -3.91
N PRO A 69 18.95 -6.18 -4.39
CA PRO A 69 17.78 -6.62 -3.64
C PRO A 69 17.97 -8.05 -3.14
N ALA A 70 17.68 -8.30 -1.88
CA ALA A 70 17.96 -9.59 -1.22
C ALA A 70 17.36 -10.80 -1.97
N ALA A 71 16.25 -10.59 -2.70
CA ALA A 71 15.56 -11.62 -3.46
C ALA A 71 16.20 -12.01 -4.81
N ALA A 72 17.22 -11.27 -5.29
CA ALA A 72 17.88 -11.59 -6.56
C ALA A 72 19.04 -12.61 -6.40
N GLN A 73 19.32 -13.05 -5.18
CA GLN A 73 20.30 -14.11 -4.95
C GLN A 73 19.60 -15.48 -5.06
N LYS A 74 20.09 -16.36 -5.94
CA LYS A 74 19.79 -17.79 -5.92
C LYS A 74 20.44 -18.38 -4.65
N SER A 75 19.87 -18.08 -3.47
CA SER A 75 20.30 -18.68 -2.22
C SER A 75 19.50 -19.95 -1.98
N ASN A 76 20.19 -21.08 -1.84
CA ASN A 76 19.60 -22.31 -1.27
C ASN A 76 19.28 -22.14 0.24
N GLY A 77 19.34 -20.89 0.76
CA GLY A 77 19.05 -20.56 2.13
C GLY A 77 17.56 -20.37 2.42
N PRO A 78 17.18 -20.22 3.71
CA PRO A 78 15.82 -19.93 4.10
C PRO A 78 15.36 -18.59 3.50
N ILE A 79 14.11 -18.56 3.01
CA ILE A 79 13.51 -17.37 2.44
C ILE A 79 13.13 -16.42 3.59
N PRO A 80 13.59 -15.14 3.59
CA PRO A 80 13.21 -14.19 4.62
C PRO A 80 11.70 -14.09 4.81
N GLY A 81 11.23 -14.10 6.06
CA GLY A 81 9.80 -14.03 6.39
C GLY A 81 9.02 -15.34 6.27
N GLN A 82 9.60 -16.41 5.71
CA GLN A 82 8.89 -17.68 5.54
C GLN A 82 8.46 -18.30 6.85
N LYS A 83 9.36 -18.37 7.85
CA LYS A 83 9.07 -18.93 9.17
C LYS A 83 8.16 -18.01 9.98
N GLU A 84 8.42 -16.74 9.93
CA GLU A 84 7.66 -15.69 10.63
C GLU A 84 6.22 -15.67 10.16
N SER A 85 6.00 -15.65 8.83
CA SER A 85 4.68 -15.73 8.22
C SER A 85 3.94 -17.00 8.57
N ALA A 86 4.62 -18.16 8.48
CA ALA A 86 4.02 -19.43 8.83
C ALA A 86 3.57 -19.44 10.30
N ALA A 87 4.41 -18.98 11.23
CA ALA A 87 4.08 -18.94 12.65
C ALA A 87 2.96 -17.94 12.98
N MET A 88 2.99 -16.74 12.36
CA MET A 88 1.97 -15.70 12.56
C MET A 88 0.58 -16.17 12.11
N LEU A 89 0.50 -16.92 11.00
CA LEU A 89 -0.76 -17.27 10.35
C LEU A 89 -1.22 -18.70 10.61
N ASP A 90 -0.44 -19.48 11.37
CA ASP A 90 -0.80 -20.86 11.69
C ASP A 90 -2.16 -20.98 12.38
N GLY A 91 -2.99 -21.89 11.89
CA GLY A 91 -4.33 -22.15 12.42
C GLY A 91 -5.37 -21.04 12.16
N ILE A 92 -5.00 -19.94 11.50
CA ILE A 92 -5.96 -18.86 11.17
C ILE A 92 -6.58 -19.11 9.79
N PRO A 93 -7.92 -19.14 9.66
CA PRO A 93 -8.58 -19.36 8.37
C PRO A 93 -8.25 -18.22 7.38
N GLN A 94 -7.90 -18.60 6.15
CA GLN A 94 -7.77 -17.68 5.03
C GLN A 94 -8.76 -18.05 3.92
N SER A 95 -9.35 -17.04 3.27
CA SER A 95 -10.27 -17.24 2.14
C SER A 95 -10.17 -16.06 1.17
N GLY A 96 -9.50 -16.26 0.04
CA GLY A 96 -9.25 -15.19 -0.92
C GLY A 96 -8.49 -14.04 -0.29
N ILE A 97 -9.15 -12.87 -0.17
CA ILE A 97 -8.57 -11.65 0.43
C ILE A 97 -8.71 -11.57 1.96
N TYR A 98 -9.37 -12.54 2.58
CA TYR A 98 -9.74 -12.48 3.98
C TYR A 98 -8.82 -13.32 4.87
N LEU A 99 -8.58 -12.80 6.10
CA LEU A 99 -7.92 -13.50 7.20
C LEU A 99 -8.83 -13.47 8.44
N GLY A 100 -8.99 -14.62 9.09
CA GLY A 100 -9.79 -14.77 10.30
C GLY A 100 -11.19 -15.32 10.05
N LYS A 101 -11.93 -15.50 11.15
CA LYS A 101 -13.26 -16.14 11.14
C LYS A 101 -14.29 -15.28 10.40
N PRO A 102 -15.13 -15.87 9.51
CA PRO A 102 -16.20 -15.13 8.84
C PRO A 102 -17.23 -14.52 9.81
N THR A 103 -17.36 -15.09 11.00
CA THR A 103 -18.30 -14.66 12.06
C THR A 103 -17.74 -13.55 12.95
N ALA A 104 -16.48 -13.13 12.77
CA ALA A 104 -15.87 -12.09 13.59
C ALA A 104 -16.73 -10.81 13.60
N PRO A 105 -16.97 -10.19 14.78
CA PRO A 105 -17.84 -9.02 14.87
C PRO A 105 -17.26 -7.75 14.25
N VAL A 106 -15.93 -7.65 14.17
CA VAL A 106 -15.25 -6.48 13.61
C VAL A 106 -14.64 -6.84 12.26
N ARG A 107 -14.78 -5.94 11.30
CA ARG A 107 -14.10 -5.93 10.00
C ARG A 107 -13.00 -4.88 10.00
N LEU A 108 -11.80 -5.26 9.63
CA LEU A 108 -10.68 -4.38 9.35
C LEU A 108 -10.32 -4.50 7.87
N VAL A 109 -10.28 -3.38 7.17
CA VAL A 109 -9.89 -3.32 5.75
C VAL A 109 -8.57 -2.59 5.65
N GLU A 110 -7.57 -3.26 5.09
CA GLU A 110 -6.27 -2.71 4.79
C GLU A 110 -6.17 -2.42 3.30
N PHE A 111 -5.98 -1.15 2.95
CA PHE A 111 -5.58 -0.73 1.60
C PHE A 111 -4.07 -0.56 1.57
N ALA A 112 -3.39 -1.31 0.72
CA ALA A 112 -1.94 -1.33 0.65
C ALA A 112 -1.44 -1.50 -0.79
N ASP A 113 -0.23 -1.00 -1.06
CA ASP A 113 0.54 -1.29 -2.26
C ASP A 113 1.77 -2.11 -1.89
N LEU A 114 2.03 -3.19 -2.61
CA LEU A 114 3.15 -4.09 -2.31
C LEU A 114 4.52 -3.45 -2.53
N GLN A 115 4.61 -2.33 -3.23
CA GLN A 115 5.85 -1.55 -3.32
C GLN A 115 5.99 -0.50 -2.20
N CYS A 116 4.90 -0.15 -1.49
CA CYS A 116 4.91 0.93 -0.51
C CYS A 116 5.73 0.57 0.74
N PRO A 117 6.79 1.35 1.10
CA PRO A 117 7.62 1.08 2.26
C PRO A 117 6.85 1.24 3.58
N PHE A 118 5.91 2.17 3.66
CA PHE A 118 5.06 2.36 4.83
C PHE A 118 4.08 1.19 5.03
N CYS A 119 3.64 0.53 3.94
CA CYS A 119 2.85 -0.70 4.04
C CYS A 119 3.70 -1.85 4.59
N ARG A 120 4.97 -1.93 4.19
CA ARG A 120 5.92 -2.86 4.78
C ARG A 120 6.10 -2.61 6.28
N GLU A 121 6.26 -1.36 6.70
CA GLU A 121 6.37 -1.02 8.13
C GLU A 121 5.13 -1.48 8.91
N TYR A 122 3.92 -1.18 8.41
CA TYR A 122 2.68 -1.66 9.02
C TYR A 122 2.64 -3.18 9.10
N SER A 123 2.92 -3.86 8.00
CA SER A 123 2.82 -5.31 7.88
C SER A 123 3.80 -6.04 8.79
N LEU A 124 5.01 -5.52 8.98
CA LEU A 124 6.05 -6.18 9.78
C LEU A 124 6.06 -5.75 11.26
N GLN A 125 5.48 -4.60 11.62
CA GLN A 125 5.55 -4.08 12.98
C GLN A 125 4.19 -4.05 13.69
N ALA A 126 3.12 -3.60 13.03
CA ALA A 126 1.80 -3.48 13.65
C ALA A 126 0.93 -4.73 13.44
N LEU A 127 0.85 -5.23 12.22
CA LEU A 127 0.01 -6.35 11.84
C LEU A 127 0.18 -7.60 12.73
N PRO A 128 1.40 -8.06 13.08
CA PRO A 128 1.58 -9.27 13.88
C PRO A 128 0.87 -9.20 15.24
N GLN A 129 0.90 -8.05 15.91
CA GLN A 129 0.22 -7.86 17.18
C GLN A 129 -1.31 -7.84 17.01
N LEU A 130 -1.82 -7.21 15.95
CA LEU A 130 -3.26 -7.19 15.64
C LEU A 130 -3.77 -8.59 15.32
N VAL A 131 -2.99 -9.38 14.57
CA VAL A 131 -3.31 -10.78 14.28
C VAL A 131 -3.36 -11.60 15.56
N GLN A 132 -2.36 -11.47 16.44
CA GLN A 132 -2.29 -12.20 17.69
C GLN A 132 -3.44 -11.87 18.64
N ASP A 133 -3.74 -10.57 18.82
CA ASP A 133 -4.66 -10.11 19.87
C ASP A 133 -6.14 -10.19 19.44
N TYR A 134 -6.42 -10.09 18.13
CA TYR A 134 -7.78 -9.96 17.65
C TYR A 134 -8.19 -11.02 16.61
N VAL A 135 -7.35 -11.26 15.59
CA VAL A 135 -7.74 -12.15 14.49
C VAL A 135 -7.76 -13.61 14.94
N ARG A 136 -6.69 -14.04 15.62
CA ARG A 136 -6.55 -15.39 16.18
C ARG A 136 -7.67 -15.70 17.15
N ASN A 137 -8.08 -14.71 17.95
CA ASN A 137 -9.16 -14.83 18.91
C ASN A 137 -10.57 -14.71 18.28
N GLY A 138 -10.66 -14.55 16.95
CA GLY A 138 -11.93 -14.46 16.23
C GLY A 138 -12.72 -13.17 16.45
N LYS A 139 -12.08 -12.12 16.99
CA LYS A 139 -12.68 -10.80 17.21
C LYS A 139 -12.69 -9.94 15.95
N VAL A 140 -11.65 -10.08 15.11
CA VAL A 140 -11.48 -9.30 13.87
C VAL A 140 -11.34 -10.25 12.69
N ARG A 141 -12.00 -9.91 11.58
CA ARG A 141 -11.72 -10.42 10.24
C ARG A 141 -11.05 -9.34 9.44
N MET A 142 -9.85 -9.62 8.94
CA MET A 142 -9.11 -8.69 8.08
C MET A 142 -9.43 -8.93 6.62
N GLU A 143 -9.34 -7.86 5.84
CA GLU A 143 -9.54 -7.85 4.39
C GLU A 143 -8.43 -7.04 3.74
N PHE A 144 -7.66 -7.61 2.83
CA PHE A 144 -6.62 -6.93 2.09
C PHE A 144 -7.13 -6.39 0.76
N ARG A 145 -6.90 -5.12 0.50
CA ARG A 145 -7.26 -4.41 -0.73
C ARG A 145 -6.00 -3.83 -1.39
N ASN A 146 -5.56 -4.48 -2.44
CA ASN A 146 -4.34 -4.09 -3.12
C ASN A 146 -4.58 -2.90 -4.06
N LEU A 147 -4.03 -1.73 -3.69
CA LEU A 147 -4.00 -0.53 -4.53
C LEU A 147 -2.66 -0.47 -5.26
N SER A 148 -2.66 -0.83 -6.53
CA SER A 148 -1.44 -0.90 -7.35
C SER A 148 -1.23 0.40 -8.12
N PHE A 149 -0.78 1.48 -7.44
CA PHE A 149 -0.67 2.81 -8.06
C PHE A 149 0.76 3.38 -8.11
N ILE A 150 1.73 2.79 -7.40
CA ILE A 150 3.11 3.29 -7.38
C ILE A 150 3.80 3.08 -8.74
N GLY A 151 3.55 1.94 -9.41
CA GLY A 151 4.12 1.68 -10.73
C GLY A 151 3.82 0.29 -11.27
N ASN A 152 4.55 -0.10 -12.33
CA ASN A 152 4.34 -1.38 -13.01
C ASN A 152 4.62 -2.59 -12.10
N ASP A 153 5.62 -2.49 -11.23
CA ASP A 153 5.93 -3.53 -10.24
C ASP A 153 4.77 -3.75 -9.27
N SER A 154 4.01 -2.68 -8.89
CA SER A 154 2.80 -2.80 -8.06
C SER A 154 1.72 -3.63 -8.75
N VAL A 155 1.48 -3.39 -10.03
CA VAL A 155 0.49 -4.14 -10.81
C VAL A 155 0.90 -5.60 -10.94
N THR A 156 2.17 -5.87 -11.22
CA THR A 156 2.73 -7.22 -11.33
C THR A 156 2.62 -7.97 -9.99
N ALA A 157 3.03 -7.33 -8.89
CA ALA A 157 2.91 -7.87 -7.54
C ALA A 157 1.45 -8.09 -7.12
N GLY A 158 0.55 -7.16 -7.45
CA GLY A 158 -0.89 -7.25 -7.15
C GLY A 158 -1.57 -8.42 -7.85
N ARG A 159 -1.23 -8.68 -9.11
CA ARG A 159 -1.70 -9.86 -9.85
C ARG A 159 -1.18 -11.15 -9.23
N ALA A 160 0.08 -11.17 -8.83
CA ALA A 160 0.70 -12.29 -8.13
C ALA A 160 0.03 -12.55 -6.77
N ALA A 161 -0.27 -11.50 -6.00
CA ALA A 161 -1.03 -11.58 -4.77
C ALA A 161 -2.45 -12.14 -4.98
N SER A 162 -3.14 -11.70 -6.06
CA SER A 162 -4.44 -12.24 -6.44
C SER A 162 -4.36 -13.75 -6.71
N ALA A 163 -3.28 -14.21 -7.37
CA ALA A 163 -3.05 -15.63 -7.64
C ALA A 163 -2.80 -16.43 -6.34
N ALA A 164 -2.08 -15.87 -5.38
CA ALA A 164 -1.93 -16.48 -4.06
C ALA A 164 -3.27 -16.55 -3.31
N GLY A 165 -4.14 -15.55 -3.47
CA GLY A 165 -5.50 -15.53 -2.93
C GLY A 165 -6.38 -16.67 -3.45
N GLN A 166 -6.24 -17.07 -4.72
CA GLN A 166 -6.93 -18.24 -5.29
C GLN A 166 -6.57 -19.56 -4.57
N GLN A 167 -5.41 -19.59 -3.94
CA GLN A 167 -4.92 -20.74 -3.19
C GLN A 167 -5.08 -20.57 -1.67
N ASN A 168 -5.80 -19.52 -1.22
CA ASN A 168 -5.97 -19.16 0.19
C ASN A 168 -4.63 -18.94 0.93
N ARG A 169 -3.67 -18.34 0.23
CA ARG A 169 -2.31 -18.01 0.71
C ARG A 169 -1.94 -16.55 0.53
N LEU A 170 -2.94 -15.67 0.36
CA LEU A 170 -2.70 -14.24 0.15
C LEU A 170 -1.88 -13.63 1.29
N TRP A 171 -2.28 -13.87 2.53
CA TRP A 171 -1.64 -13.25 3.69
C TRP A 171 -0.22 -13.78 3.92
N ASN A 172 0.04 -15.07 3.64
CA ASN A 172 1.41 -15.59 3.60
C ASN A 172 2.23 -14.93 2.50
N PHE A 173 1.63 -14.73 1.31
CA PHE A 173 2.31 -14.08 0.19
C PHE A 173 2.68 -12.64 0.52
N ILE A 174 1.74 -11.86 1.06
CA ILE A 174 1.94 -10.44 1.43
C ILE A 174 3.07 -10.32 2.45
N ASP A 175 3.02 -11.11 3.51
CA ASP A 175 3.99 -11.04 4.59
C ASP A 175 5.40 -11.41 4.09
N VAL A 176 5.56 -12.54 3.38
CA VAL A 176 6.83 -12.93 2.77
C VAL A 176 7.29 -11.89 1.74
N PHE A 177 6.38 -11.28 0.97
CA PHE A 177 6.71 -10.23 0.02
C PHE A 177 7.33 -9.03 0.71
N TYR A 178 6.72 -8.52 1.80
CA TYR A 178 7.24 -7.37 2.53
C TYR A 178 8.57 -7.63 3.23
N TYR A 179 8.86 -8.85 3.66
CA TYR A 179 10.19 -9.23 4.14
C TYR A 179 11.27 -9.11 3.05
N ASN A 180 10.88 -9.30 1.78
CA ASN A 180 11.77 -9.30 0.60
C ASN A 180 11.59 -8.07 -0.30
N GLN A 181 10.83 -7.06 0.13
CA GLN A 181 10.52 -5.88 -0.67
C GLN A 181 11.80 -5.16 -1.12
N GLY A 182 11.88 -4.88 -2.41
CA GLY A 182 12.95 -4.08 -3.03
C GLY A 182 12.61 -2.59 -3.07
N GLU A 183 13.46 -1.83 -3.75
CA GLU A 183 13.26 -0.40 -3.96
C GLU A 183 12.12 -0.15 -4.96
N GLU A 184 11.28 0.87 -4.69
CA GLU A 184 10.16 1.27 -5.55
C GLU A 184 10.61 1.49 -7.01
N ASN A 185 9.85 0.95 -7.94
CA ASN A 185 10.04 1.12 -9.39
C ASN A 185 11.43 0.71 -9.92
N SER A 186 12.14 -0.15 -9.19
CA SER A 186 13.47 -0.66 -9.62
C SER A 186 13.40 -1.84 -10.60
N GLY A 187 12.20 -2.35 -10.91
CA GLY A 187 11.99 -3.53 -11.75
C GLY A 187 12.33 -4.84 -11.04
N TYR A 188 12.34 -4.87 -9.71
CA TYR A 188 12.71 -6.05 -8.92
C TYR A 188 11.65 -7.14 -8.91
N VAL A 189 10.39 -6.81 -9.21
CA VAL A 189 9.27 -7.76 -9.21
C VAL A 189 9.31 -8.61 -10.48
N THR A 190 10.38 -9.38 -10.62
CA THR A 190 10.59 -10.33 -11.71
C THR A 190 9.90 -11.65 -11.44
N GLN A 191 9.78 -12.52 -12.49
CA GLN A 191 9.23 -13.86 -12.29
C GLN A 191 10.06 -14.70 -11.31
N ASP A 192 11.38 -14.57 -11.30
CA ASP A 192 12.26 -15.30 -10.36
C ASP A 192 12.03 -14.80 -8.91
N PHE A 193 11.86 -13.49 -8.74
CA PHE A 193 11.47 -12.93 -7.45
C PHE A 193 10.13 -13.51 -6.99
N LEU A 194 9.10 -13.46 -7.84
CA LEU A 194 7.77 -13.99 -7.52
C LEU A 194 7.78 -15.49 -7.22
N ASN A 195 8.56 -16.28 -7.95
CA ASN A 195 8.73 -17.71 -7.68
C ASN A 195 9.33 -17.96 -6.29
N THR A 196 10.26 -17.11 -5.86
CA THR A 196 10.82 -17.15 -4.51
C THR A 196 9.76 -16.83 -3.45
N ILE A 197 8.96 -15.77 -3.67
CA ILE A 197 7.88 -15.39 -2.76
C ILE A 197 6.79 -16.46 -2.69
N TYR A 198 6.37 -17.03 -3.82
CA TYR A 198 5.41 -18.12 -3.88
C TYR A 198 5.89 -19.32 -3.07
N LYS A 199 7.14 -19.72 -3.24
CA LYS A 199 7.74 -20.82 -2.47
C LYS A 199 7.72 -20.52 -0.98
N GLY A 200 8.13 -19.31 -0.55
CA GLY A 200 8.11 -18.88 0.85
C GLY A 200 6.72 -18.86 1.46
N ALA A 201 5.72 -18.49 0.66
CA ALA A 201 4.32 -18.43 1.06
C ALA A 201 3.57 -19.77 1.00
N GLY A 202 4.20 -20.84 0.52
CA GLY A 202 3.54 -22.14 0.32
C GLY A 202 2.50 -22.12 -0.81
N VAL A 203 2.72 -21.32 -1.84
CA VAL A 203 1.88 -21.19 -3.05
C VAL A 203 2.46 -22.08 -4.16
N ASP A 204 1.61 -22.80 -4.89
CA ASP A 204 1.98 -23.46 -6.13
C ASP A 204 2.31 -22.40 -7.19
N ALA A 205 3.61 -22.22 -7.46
CA ALA A 205 4.10 -21.17 -8.33
C ALA A 205 3.63 -21.35 -9.80
N THR A 206 3.49 -22.58 -10.29
CA THR A 206 3.03 -22.87 -11.64
C THR A 206 1.60 -22.40 -11.84
N LYS A 207 0.70 -22.80 -10.93
CA LYS A 207 -0.71 -22.35 -10.96
C LYS A 207 -0.83 -20.85 -10.76
N ALA A 208 -0.05 -20.28 -9.83
CA ALA A 208 -0.09 -18.84 -9.54
C ALA A 208 0.38 -18.02 -10.75
N THR A 209 1.48 -18.41 -11.39
CA THR A 209 1.98 -17.73 -12.59
C THR A 209 0.97 -17.79 -13.74
N ALA A 210 0.36 -18.95 -13.97
CA ALA A 210 -0.66 -19.10 -15.01
C ALA A 210 -1.88 -18.20 -14.71
N PHE A 211 -2.38 -18.20 -13.48
CA PHE A 211 -3.53 -17.35 -13.09
C PHE A 211 -3.18 -15.86 -13.17
N ALA A 212 -1.99 -15.45 -12.71
CA ALA A 212 -1.56 -14.08 -12.71
C ALA A 212 -1.54 -13.44 -14.11
N GLN A 213 -1.45 -14.23 -15.18
CA GLN A 213 -1.51 -13.76 -16.57
C GLN A 213 -2.93 -13.57 -17.10
N THR A 214 -3.95 -14.05 -16.37
CA THR A 214 -5.35 -13.95 -16.82
C THR A 214 -5.98 -12.59 -16.48
N PRO A 215 -7.03 -12.16 -17.21
CA PRO A 215 -7.82 -10.99 -16.82
C PRO A 215 -8.44 -11.11 -15.42
N ALA A 216 -8.71 -12.33 -14.96
CA ALA A 216 -9.29 -12.56 -13.64
C ALA A 216 -8.39 -12.10 -12.49
N ALA A 217 -7.07 -12.09 -12.69
CA ALA A 217 -6.11 -11.60 -11.70
C ALA A 217 -6.20 -10.07 -11.45
N PHE A 218 -6.79 -9.31 -12.37
CA PHE A 218 -7.02 -7.86 -12.21
C PHE A 218 -8.28 -7.54 -11.39
N LYS A 219 -9.27 -8.41 -11.37
CA LYS A 219 -10.54 -8.12 -10.68
C LYS A 219 -10.40 -7.66 -9.24
N PRO A 220 -9.55 -8.28 -8.39
CA PRO A 220 -9.36 -7.80 -7.02
C PRO A 220 -8.75 -6.38 -6.95
N LEU A 221 -7.90 -5.99 -7.93
CA LEU A 221 -7.31 -4.66 -8.00
C LEU A 221 -8.38 -3.61 -8.38
N GLU A 222 -9.21 -3.91 -9.38
CA GLU A 222 -10.34 -3.07 -9.78
C GLU A 222 -11.35 -2.88 -8.63
N GLN A 223 -11.66 -3.96 -7.90
CA GLN A 223 -12.52 -3.92 -6.73
C GLN A 223 -11.89 -3.10 -5.59
N ALA A 224 -10.57 -3.17 -5.41
CA ALA A 224 -9.87 -2.36 -4.44
C ALA A 224 -9.95 -0.87 -4.77
N ASN A 225 -9.73 -0.49 -6.04
CA ASN A 225 -9.88 0.89 -6.51
C ASN A 225 -11.30 1.41 -6.31
N THR A 226 -12.32 0.63 -6.72
CA THR A 226 -13.73 1.01 -6.53
C THR A 226 -14.07 1.24 -5.05
N LEU A 227 -13.59 0.36 -4.16
CA LEU A 227 -13.83 0.52 -2.73
C LEU A 227 -13.05 1.70 -2.14
N ALA A 228 -11.83 1.94 -2.63
CA ALA A 228 -11.02 3.08 -2.23
C ALA A 228 -11.70 4.41 -2.57
N ASP A 229 -12.27 4.54 -3.78
CA ASP A 229 -13.03 5.71 -4.21
C ASP A 229 -14.26 5.94 -3.32
N GLN A 230 -15.00 4.88 -2.98
CA GLN A 230 -16.17 4.96 -2.10
C GLN A 230 -15.85 5.46 -0.69
N HIS A 231 -14.63 5.22 -0.21
CA HIS A 231 -14.18 5.61 1.12
C HIS A 231 -13.19 6.81 1.12
N GLY A 232 -12.94 7.43 -0.04
CA GLY A 232 -12.00 8.54 -0.16
C GLY A 232 -10.55 8.15 0.18
N VAL A 233 -10.16 6.89 -0.11
CA VAL A 233 -8.81 6.38 0.14
C VAL A 233 -7.92 6.74 -1.05
N ASN A 234 -6.87 7.50 -0.80
CA ASN A 234 -5.94 8.00 -1.83
C ASN A 234 -4.45 7.82 -1.45
N SER A 235 -4.19 7.04 -0.41
CA SER A 235 -2.83 6.76 0.08
C SER A 235 -2.77 5.38 0.74
N THR A 236 -1.55 4.81 0.84
CA THR A 236 -1.29 3.54 1.50
C THR A 236 -0.16 3.67 2.54
N PRO A 237 -0.21 2.91 3.63
CA PRO A 237 -1.36 2.11 4.03
C PRO A 237 -2.53 2.99 4.48
N THR A 238 -3.77 2.56 4.21
CA THR A 238 -4.97 3.11 4.84
C THR A 238 -5.74 1.96 5.48
N ILE A 239 -6.04 2.11 6.76
CA ILE A 239 -6.76 1.12 7.55
C ILE A 239 -8.14 1.64 7.88
N LEU A 240 -9.18 0.87 7.55
CA LEU A 240 -10.55 1.14 7.96
C LEU A 240 -11.02 0.06 8.93
N VAL A 241 -11.75 0.46 9.97
CA VAL A 241 -12.31 -0.45 10.96
C VAL A 241 -13.81 -0.16 11.15
N GLY A 242 -14.61 -1.21 11.34
CA GLY A 242 -16.03 -1.09 11.63
C GLY A 242 -16.66 -2.42 12.02
N LYS A 243 -17.95 -2.38 12.40
CA LYS A 243 -18.73 -3.61 12.65
C LYS A 243 -18.87 -4.42 11.37
N ARG A 244 -18.98 -5.72 11.50
CA ARG A 244 -19.33 -6.60 10.39
C ARG A 244 -20.67 -6.18 9.77
N GLY A 245 -20.65 -5.83 8.48
CA GLY A 245 -21.83 -5.33 7.75
C GLY A 245 -22.20 -3.87 8.04
N GLY A 246 -21.44 -3.18 8.90
CA GLY A 246 -21.65 -1.77 9.20
C GLY A 246 -20.71 -0.82 8.43
N SER A 247 -20.78 0.46 8.77
CA SER A 247 -19.91 1.49 8.22
C SER A 247 -18.47 1.30 8.66
N LEU A 248 -17.55 1.67 7.78
CA LEU A 248 -16.11 1.65 8.04
C LEU A 248 -15.61 3.06 8.32
N THR A 249 -14.75 3.21 9.33
CA THR A 249 -14.10 4.46 9.71
C THR A 249 -12.60 4.37 9.52
N LYS A 250 -11.99 5.39 8.93
CA LYS A 250 -10.54 5.47 8.75
C LYS A 250 -9.84 5.66 10.09
N VAL A 251 -8.83 4.85 10.33
CA VAL A 251 -7.94 5.00 11.49
C VAL A 251 -6.81 5.96 11.11
N ASN A 252 -6.73 7.10 11.78
CA ASN A 252 -5.66 8.07 11.57
C ASN A 252 -4.49 7.73 12.50
N ALA A 253 -3.54 6.95 12.00
CA ALA A 253 -2.40 6.47 12.75
C ALA A 253 -1.15 6.39 11.86
N ALA A 254 0.03 6.50 12.46
CA ALA A 254 1.27 6.12 11.79
C ALA A 254 1.27 4.59 11.52
N PRO A 255 1.98 4.10 10.48
CA PRO A 255 2.01 2.67 10.16
C PRO A 255 2.39 1.77 11.33
N THR A 256 3.23 2.24 12.21
CA THR A 256 3.75 1.49 13.36
C THR A 256 3.00 1.74 14.69
N ASP A 257 1.97 2.60 14.69
CA ASP A 257 1.20 2.93 15.91
C ASP A 257 0.16 1.85 16.21
N VAL A 258 0.63 0.74 16.77
CA VAL A 258 -0.21 -0.40 17.17
C VAL A 258 -1.31 0.00 18.14
N ASN A 259 -1.04 0.95 19.05
CA ASN A 259 -2.01 1.34 20.08
C ASN A 259 -3.21 2.07 19.47
N ALA A 260 -2.99 2.92 18.48
CA ALA A 260 -4.09 3.57 17.77
C ALA A 260 -4.99 2.56 17.04
N TYR A 261 -4.41 1.54 16.39
CA TYR A 261 -5.19 0.47 15.75
C TYR A 261 -5.97 -0.36 16.77
N LYS A 262 -5.33 -0.75 17.89
CA LYS A 262 -6.00 -1.46 18.98
C LYS A 262 -7.17 -0.66 19.55
N SER A 263 -6.95 0.63 19.84
CA SER A 263 -8.00 1.53 20.36
C SER A 263 -9.18 1.65 19.40
N ALA A 264 -8.93 1.71 18.09
CA ALA A 264 -9.98 1.76 17.08
C ALA A 264 -10.79 0.43 17.04
N ILE A 265 -10.12 -0.71 17.12
CA ILE A 265 -10.76 -2.03 17.18
C ILE A 265 -11.59 -2.18 18.45
N ASP A 266 -11.02 -1.84 19.61
CA ASP A 266 -11.67 -1.96 20.91
C ASP A 266 -12.89 -1.03 21.01
N GLY A 267 -12.81 0.18 20.44
CA GLY A 267 -13.93 1.09 20.32
C GLY A 267 -15.12 0.51 19.54
N VAL A 268 -14.85 -0.27 18.49
CA VAL A 268 -15.91 -0.98 17.72
C VAL A 268 -16.44 -2.20 18.51
N LEU A 269 -15.56 -2.96 19.19
CA LEU A 269 -15.94 -4.10 20.03
C LEU A 269 -16.80 -3.69 21.22
N GLY A 270 -16.50 -2.56 21.86
CA GLY A 270 -17.28 -2.04 23.01
C GLY A 270 -18.67 -1.53 22.65
N GLN A 271 -18.97 -1.37 21.36
CA GLN A 271 -20.29 -0.99 20.82
C GLN A 271 -21.08 -2.21 20.27
N ALA A 272 -20.53 -3.43 20.34
CA ALA A 272 -21.06 -4.65 19.72
C ALA A 272 -22.08 -5.36 20.63
#